data_d69af4f763f0c992846acaf753040ea0
#
_entry.id   d69af4f763f0c992846acaf753040ea0
#
_cell.length_a   1.000
_cell.length_b   1.000
_cell.length_c   1.000
_cell.angle_alpha   90.00
_cell.angle_beta   90.00
_cell.angle_gamma   90.00
#
_symmetry.space_group_name_H-M   'P 1'
#
loop_
_entity.id
_entity.type
_entity.pdbx_description
1 polymer ?
#
loop_
_entity_poly.entity_id
_entity_poly.type
_entity_poly.pdbx_seq_one_letter_code
_entity_poly.pdbx_strand_id
1 'polypeptide(L)'
;HYPDRFAGLAVLAGRSDFYIWKDIERGSLPQWKRKLVRGEFGAELIPNYRHLPSVLVHGTADWIMPMEQSYRMMELLDEAGFNSQMIELDGATHGSWTDMLMAPAVAKSLNRWELPDAPKRVTFRTWTTKYDSAYWVAISGLESWAHKAEIDARYDPDADAVTVTTDNVTGLRLRKPSGAWAEGTDVAVSWNGEESTATADETGQLSVGRTRPGAGLWKEKGLCGPIREAFADRF
;
A
#
# COMPACT_ATOMS: atom_id res chain seq x y z
N HIS A 1 1.41 4.74 -1.72
CA HIS A 1 0.73 5.17 -0.49
C HIS A 1 -0.78 5.38 -0.66
N TYR A 2 -1.26 5.58 -1.88
CA TYR A 2 -2.67 5.81 -2.22
C TYR A 2 -3.08 4.86 -3.35
N PRO A 3 -3.17 3.54 -3.09
CA PRO A 3 -3.45 2.55 -4.14
C PRO A 3 -4.85 2.68 -4.75
N ASP A 4 -5.75 3.36 -4.05
CA ASP A 4 -7.13 3.64 -4.40
C ASP A 4 -7.34 4.90 -5.25
N ARG A 5 -6.26 5.53 -5.71
CA ARG A 5 -6.32 6.76 -6.52
C ARG A 5 -5.81 6.58 -7.95
N PHE A 6 -5.28 5.42 -8.28
CA PHE A 6 -4.66 5.16 -9.58
C PHE A 6 -5.18 3.84 -10.15
N ALA A 7 -5.49 3.85 -11.44
CA ALA A 7 -5.93 2.67 -12.16
C ALA A 7 -4.76 1.70 -12.49
N GLY A 8 -3.53 2.19 -12.45
CA GLY A 8 -2.31 1.42 -12.68
C GLY A 8 -1.07 2.29 -12.68
N LEU A 9 0.10 1.69 -12.83
CA LEU A 9 1.40 2.37 -12.81
C LEU A 9 2.24 2.03 -14.03
N ALA A 10 2.82 3.06 -14.67
CA ALA A 10 3.98 2.91 -15.55
C ALA A 10 5.23 3.42 -14.80
N VAL A 11 6.19 2.53 -14.57
CA VAL A 11 7.41 2.83 -13.84
C VAL A 11 8.58 2.81 -14.81
N LEU A 12 9.22 3.95 -15.05
CA LEU A 12 10.32 4.10 -15.98
C LEU A 12 11.65 4.15 -15.20
N ALA A 13 12.46 3.12 -15.29
CA ALA A 13 13.73 2.97 -14.58
C ALA A 13 13.63 3.36 -13.08
N GLY A 14 12.59 2.85 -12.41
CA GLY A 14 12.24 3.24 -11.05
C GLY A 14 13.11 2.60 -9.98
N ARG A 15 13.24 3.28 -8.82
CA ARG A 15 13.85 2.71 -7.62
C ARG A 15 12.83 1.86 -6.87
N SER A 16 13.08 0.59 -6.72
CA SER A 16 12.20 -0.34 -5.99
C SER A 16 12.74 -0.71 -4.61
N ASP A 17 14.06 -0.81 -4.48
CA ASP A 17 14.74 -1.33 -3.28
C ASP A 17 15.94 -0.45 -2.92
N PHE A 18 15.99 -0.02 -1.65
CA PHE A 18 17.05 0.85 -1.15
C PHE A 18 18.43 0.17 -1.17
N TYR A 19 18.48 -1.09 -0.82
CA TYR A 19 19.75 -1.83 -0.67
C TYR A 19 20.40 -2.08 -2.03
N ILE A 20 19.62 -2.45 -3.02
CA ILE A 20 20.09 -2.57 -4.42
C ILE A 20 20.55 -1.21 -4.95
N TRP A 21 19.74 -0.15 -4.70
CA TRP A 21 20.09 1.20 -5.18
C TRP A 21 21.40 1.73 -4.60
N LYS A 22 21.72 1.40 -3.36
CA LYS A 22 22.92 1.87 -2.67
C LYS A 22 24.08 0.87 -2.71
N ASP A 23 23.87 -0.30 -3.33
CA ASP A 23 24.83 -1.40 -3.38
C ASP A 23 25.38 -1.73 -1.99
N ILE A 24 24.45 -1.95 -1.05
CA ILE A 24 24.78 -2.28 0.33
C ILE A 24 24.06 -3.54 0.79
N GLU A 25 24.72 -4.32 1.65
CA GLU A 25 24.16 -5.53 2.20
C GLU A 25 22.92 -5.25 3.07
N ARG A 26 21.86 -6.08 2.89
CA ARG A 26 20.69 -6.05 3.78
C ARG A 26 21.11 -6.34 5.20
N GLY A 27 20.70 -5.49 6.12
CA GLY A 27 21.08 -5.60 7.53
C GLY A 27 22.32 -4.78 7.92
N SER A 28 23.15 -4.31 6.99
CA SER A 28 24.33 -3.47 7.26
C SER A 28 23.99 -2.12 7.91
N LEU A 29 22.77 -1.60 7.66
CA LEU A 29 22.34 -0.36 8.28
C LEU A 29 21.95 -0.54 9.74
N PRO A 30 22.31 0.41 10.62
CA PRO A 30 21.82 0.43 11.99
C PRO A 30 20.28 0.52 12.02
N GLN A 31 19.68 -0.02 13.07
CA GLN A 31 18.22 -0.17 13.20
C GLN A 31 17.45 1.14 12.92
N TRP A 32 17.92 2.27 13.41
CA TRP A 32 17.28 3.56 13.22
C TRP A 32 17.27 4.01 11.74
N LYS A 33 18.35 3.76 10.98
CA LYS A 33 18.41 4.04 9.54
C LYS A 33 17.47 3.13 8.76
N ARG A 34 17.43 1.83 9.12
CA ARG A 34 16.48 0.90 8.49
C ARG A 34 15.04 1.36 8.65
N LYS A 35 14.68 1.92 9.80
CA LYS A 35 13.35 2.47 10.06
C LYS A 35 13.01 3.69 9.19
N LEU A 36 14.00 4.51 8.87
CA LEU A 36 13.79 5.70 8.01
C LEU A 36 13.58 5.35 6.54
N VAL A 37 14.32 4.35 6.03
CA VAL A 37 14.21 3.97 4.61
C VAL A 37 13.04 3.06 4.29
N ARG A 38 12.44 2.44 5.31
CA ARG A 38 11.25 1.60 5.13
C ARG A 38 10.04 2.44 4.75
N GLY A 39 9.23 1.91 3.85
CA GLY A 39 8.00 2.56 3.39
C GLY A 39 8.19 3.63 2.30
N GLU A 40 9.44 3.92 1.89
CA GLU A 40 9.73 4.82 0.77
C GLU A 40 9.90 4.10 -0.56
N PHE A 41 10.12 2.78 -0.53
CA PHE A 41 10.42 1.96 -1.70
C PHE A 41 9.29 1.01 -2.02
N GLY A 42 9.06 0.78 -3.32
CA GLY A 42 7.97 -0.07 -3.80
C GLY A 42 8.02 -1.50 -3.26
N ALA A 43 9.22 -2.06 -3.12
CA ALA A 43 9.45 -3.40 -2.57
C ALA A 43 8.95 -3.58 -1.12
N GLU A 44 8.86 -2.51 -0.36
CA GLU A 44 8.34 -2.55 1.02
C GLU A 44 6.80 -2.40 1.09
N LEU A 45 6.15 -2.11 -0.03
CA LEU A 45 4.72 -1.80 -0.11
C LEU A 45 3.94 -2.76 -1.03
N ILE A 46 4.46 -3.96 -1.27
CA ILE A 46 3.86 -4.94 -2.21
C ILE A 46 2.35 -5.17 -1.98
N PRO A 47 1.81 -5.31 -0.75
CA PRO A 47 0.37 -5.50 -0.57
C PRO A 47 -0.51 -4.41 -1.22
N ASN A 48 0.03 -3.19 -1.40
CA ASN A 48 -0.68 -2.06 -1.97
C ASN A 48 -0.86 -2.17 -3.50
N TYR A 49 -0.22 -3.13 -4.14
CA TYR A 49 -0.28 -3.34 -5.59
C TYR A 49 -1.40 -4.31 -6.03
N ARG A 50 -2.16 -4.88 -5.11
CA ARG A 50 -3.23 -5.84 -5.44
C ARG A 50 -4.17 -5.37 -6.55
N HIS A 51 -4.57 -4.11 -6.53
CA HIS A 51 -5.48 -3.51 -7.51
C HIS A 51 -4.78 -2.44 -8.37
N LEU A 52 -3.46 -2.50 -8.42
CA LEU A 52 -2.64 -1.52 -9.12
C LEU A 52 -1.75 -2.24 -10.15
N PRO A 53 -2.32 -2.66 -11.29
CA PRO A 53 -1.54 -3.28 -12.35
C PRO A 53 -0.39 -2.38 -12.76
N SER A 54 0.78 -2.98 -13.01
CA SER A 54 2.01 -2.22 -13.19
C SER A 54 2.74 -2.65 -14.44
N VAL A 55 3.26 -1.69 -15.20
CA VAL A 55 4.24 -1.90 -16.28
C VAL A 55 5.55 -1.24 -15.89
N LEU A 56 6.61 -2.03 -15.80
CA LEU A 56 7.96 -1.58 -15.51
C LEU A 56 8.73 -1.53 -16.82
N VAL A 57 9.29 -0.37 -17.13
CA VAL A 57 10.08 -0.16 -18.35
C VAL A 57 11.50 0.22 -17.96
N HIS A 58 12.50 -0.48 -18.50
CA HIS A 58 13.89 -0.23 -18.18
C HIS A 58 14.78 -0.39 -19.40
N GLY A 59 15.78 0.47 -19.52
CA GLY A 59 16.76 0.40 -20.58
C GLY A 59 17.92 -0.53 -20.23
N THR A 60 18.30 -1.43 -21.13
CA THR A 60 19.37 -2.40 -20.89
C THR A 60 20.76 -1.77 -20.77
N ALA A 61 20.95 -0.53 -21.23
CA ALA A 61 22.16 0.25 -21.08
C ALA A 61 22.06 1.36 -20.00
N ASP A 62 21.13 1.21 -19.05
CA ASP A 62 20.99 2.14 -17.92
C ASP A 62 22.07 1.88 -16.87
N TRP A 63 23.09 2.73 -16.88
CA TRP A 63 24.21 2.67 -15.94
C TRP A 63 23.98 3.50 -14.66
N ILE A 64 22.88 4.27 -14.58
CA ILE A 64 22.52 5.08 -13.41
C ILE A 64 21.62 4.31 -12.47
N MET A 65 20.59 3.64 -13.01
CA MET A 65 19.66 2.82 -12.25
C MET A 65 19.84 1.36 -12.65
N PRO A 66 20.33 0.51 -11.75
CA PRO A 66 20.54 -0.92 -12.06
C PRO A 66 19.24 -1.61 -12.47
N MET A 67 19.28 -2.48 -13.48
CA MET A 67 18.17 -3.31 -13.94
C MET A 67 17.59 -4.17 -12.80
N GLU A 68 18.43 -4.56 -11.86
CA GLU A 68 18.09 -5.34 -10.67
C GLU A 68 16.96 -4.70 -9.85
N GLN A 69 16.80 -3.37 -9.94
CA GLN A 69 15.67 -2.65 -9.32
C GLN A 69 14.33 -3.12 -9.90
N SER A 70 14.24 -3.18 -11.22
CA SER A 70 13.04 -3.63 -11.91
C SER A 70 12.84 -5.13 -11.77
N TYR A 71 13.88 -5.93 -11.88
CA TYR A 71 13.80 -7.38 -11.66
C TYR A 71 13.32 -7.72 -10.26
N ARG A 72 13.86 -7.06 -9.23
CA ARG A 72 13.41 -7.27 -7.86
C ARG A 72 11.95 -6.91 -7.66
N MET A 73 11.49 -5.84 -8.27
CA MET A 73 10.09 -5.44 -8.19
C MET A 73 9.18 -6.44 -8.89
N MET A 74 9.57 -6.92 -10.09
CA MET A 74 8.83 -7.95 -10.82
C MET A 74 8.73 -9.25 -10.02
N GLU A 75 9.84 -9.74 -9.49
CA GLU A 75 9.89 -10.93 -8.63
C GLU A 75 8.86 -10.82 -7.49
N LEU A 76 8.87 -9.72 -6.76
CA LEU A 76 7.96 -9.52 -5.63
C LEU A 76 6.48 -9.42 -6.03
N LEU A 77 6.19 -8.79 -7.18
CA LEU A 77 4.83 -8.69 -7.70
C LEU A 77 4.32 -10.05 -8.19
N ASP A 78 5.19 -10.82 -8.86
CA ASP A 78 4.87 -12.17 -9.35
C ASP A 78 4.67 -13.15 -8.18
N GLU A 79 5.53 -13.12 -7.15
CA GLU A 79 5.35 -13.89 -5.92
C GLU A 79 4.02 -13.58 -5.22
N ALA A 80 3.58 -12.32 -5.27
CA ALA A 80 2.29 -11.89 -4.72
C ALA A 80 1.09 -12.24 -5.62
N GLY A 81 1.33 -12.69 -6.86
CA GLY A 81 0.30 -12.96 -7.87
C GLY A 81 -0.40 -11.70 -8.37
N PHE A 82 0.30 -10.56 -8.41
CA PHE A 82 -0.26 -9.29 -8.86
C PHE A 82 0.02 -9.07 -10.36
N ASN A 83 -0.86 -8.31 -11.00
CA ASN A 83 -0.77 -8.05 -12.43
C ASN A 83 0.39 -7.09 -12.71
N SER A 84 1.46 -7.60 -13.30
CA SER A 84 2.67 -6.85 -13.63
C SER A 84 3.25 -7.28 -14.99
N GLN A 85 3.98 -6.38 -15.62
CA GLN A 85 4.68 -6.60 -16.88
C GLN A 85 6.02 -5.89 -16.87
N MET A 86 7.08 -6.55 -17.33
CA MET A 86 8.38 -5.95 -17.59
C MET A 86 8.55 -5.69 -19.10
N ILE A 87 9.12 -4.53 -19.44
CA ILE A 87 9.53 -4.15 -20.78
C ILE A 87 10.99 -3.71 -20.73
N GLU A 88 11.84 -4.49 -21.37
CA GLU A 88 13.25 -4.16 -21.53
C GLU A 88 13.45 -3.48 -22.88
N LEU A 89 14.07 -2.30 -22.87
CA LEU A 89 14.39 -1.55 -24.09
C LEU A 89 15.89 -1.69 -24.36
N ASP A 90 16.19 -2.44 -25.41
CA ASP A 90 17.59 -2.72 -25.77
C ASP A 90 18.36 -1.45 -26.14
N GLY A 91 19.54 -1.30 -25.53
CA GLY A 91 20.41 -0.15 -25.70
C GLY A 91 19.91 1.17 -25.12
N ALA A 92 18.69 1.24 -24.56
CA ALA A 92 18.19 2.44 -23.93
C ALA A 92 18.93 2.73 -22.62
N THR A 93 19.22 4.02 -22.37
CA THR A 93 19.92 4.52 -21.19
C THR A 93 18.94 5.13 -20.20
N HIS A 94 19.43 5.56 -19.04
CA HIS A 94 18.62 6.30 -18.05
C HIS A 94 17.96 7.57 -18.61
N GLY A 95 18.53 8.19 -19.62
CA GLY A 95 18.00 9.38 -20.27
C GLY A 95 16.95 9.12 -21.35
N SER A 96 16.67 7.86 -21.69
CA SER A 96 15.74 7.48 -22.77
C SER A 96 14.27 7.53 -22.35
N TRP A 97 13.86 8.53 -21.58
CA TRP A 97 12.51 8.66 -21.02
C TRP A 97 11.41 8.68 -22.08
N THR A 98 11.66 9.37 -23.21
CA THR A 98 10.68 9.44 -24.29
C THR A 98 10.44 8.07 -24.91
N ASP A 99 11.51 7.32 -25.18
CA ASP A 99 11.41 5.99 -25.78
C ASP A 99 10.70 5.02 -24.81
N MET A 100 11.02 5.10 -23.51
CA MET A 100 10.34 4.31 -22.48
C MET A 100 8.86 4.63 -22.41
N LEU A 101 8.48 5.92 -22.39
CA LEU A 101 7.08 6.34 -22.30
C LEU A 101 6.31 6.01 -23.57
N MET A 102 6.94 6.14 -24.74
CA MET A 102 6.31 5.90 -26.05
C MET A 102 6.30 4.42 -26.44
N ALA A 103 6.87 3.52 -25.63
CA ALA A 103 6.78 2.09 -25.88
C ALA A 103 5.30 1.67 -26.06
N PRO A 104 4.92 1.05 -27.18
CA PRO A 104 3.50 0.75 -27.47
C PRO A 104 2.80 -0.07 -26.39
N ALA A 105 3.54 -0.92 -25.69
CA ALA A 105 3.02 -1.71 -24.59
C ALA A 105 2.64 -0.86 -23.38
N VAL A 106 3.31 0.27 -23.11
CA VAL A 106 2.93 1.23 -22.07
C VAL A 106 1.58 1.85 -22.37
N ALA A 107 1.43 2.44 -23.57
CA ALA A 107 0.18 3.05 -23.99
C ALA A 107 -0.99 2.03 -23.98
N LYS A 108 -0.74 0.81 -24.46
CA LYS A 108 -1.72 -0.29 -24.43
C LYS A 108 -2.15 -0.64 -23.00
N SER A 109 -1.21 -0.67 -22.06
CA SER A 109 -1.48 -0.95 -20.65
C SER A 109 -2.29 0.16 -20.00
N LEU A 110 -1.85 1.43 -20.14
CA LEU A 110 -2.51 2.60 -19.55
C LEU A 110 -3.97 2.76 -20.05
N ASN A 111 -4.23 2.45 -21.32
CA ASN A 111 -5.58 2.55 -21.89
C ASN A 111 -6.54 1.42 -21.48
N ARG A 112 -6.07 0.39 -20.81
CA ARG A 112 -6.87 -0.78 -20.42
C ARG A 112 -7.19 -0.84 -18.94
N TRP A 113 -6.47 -0.08 -18.13
CA TRP A 113 -6.62 -0.14 -16.68
C TRP A 113 -7.74 0.77 -16.21
N GLU A 114 -8.56 0.23 -15.36
CA GLU A 114 -9.65 0.93 -14.69
C GLU A 114 -9.43 0.83 -13.18
N LEU A 115 -9.73 1.91 -12.47
CA LEU A 115 -9.70 1.91 -11.03
C LEU A 115 -10.90 1.11 -10.51
N PRO A 116 -10.69 0.05 -9.71
CA PRO A 116 -11.80 -0.67 -9.10
C PRO A 116 -12.61 0.24 -8.17
N ASP A 117 -13.90 0.32 -8.39
CA ASP A 117 -14.80 1.15 -7.58
C ASP A 117 -15.02 0.53 -6.18
N ALA A 118 -15.28 -0.77 -6.12
CA ALA A 118 -15.64 -1.46 -4.89
C ALA A 118 -14.98 -2.84 -4.76
N PRO A 119 -13.65 -2.93 -4.58
CA PRO A 119 -12.99 -4.22 -4.49
C PRO A 119 -13.42 -4.99 -3.22
N LYS A 120 -13.85 -6.25 -3.39
CA LYS A 120 -14.25 -7.12 -2.26
C LYS A 120 -13.10 -7.50 -1.32
N ARG A 121 -11.86 -7.40 -1.79
CA ARG A 121 -10.66 -7.66 -1.00
C ARG A 121 -9.71 -6.49 -1.11
N VAL A 122 -9.23 -5.99 0.02
CA VAL A 122 -8.22 -4.94 0.11
C VAL A 122 -7.05 -5.46 0.91
N THR A 123 -5.84 -5.34 0.35
CA THR A 123 -4.60 -5.50 1.11
C THR A 123 -3.89 -4.17 1.16
N PHE A 124 -3.37 -3.82 2.31
CA PHE A 124 -2.74 -2.54 2.53
C PHE A 124 -1.60 -2.65 3.54
N ARG A 125 -0.50 -1.97 3.25
CA ARG A 125 0.65 -1.85 4.15
C ARG A 125 1.04 -0.39 4.27
N THR A 126 1.31 0.04 5.50
CA THR A 126 1.84 1.37 5.79
C THR A 126 2.84 1.32 6.94
N TRP A 127 3.69 2.34 7.01
CA TRP A 127 4.64 2.55 8.10
C TRP A 127 4.26 3.76 8.97
N THR A 128 3.14 4.40 8.65
CA THR A 128 2.73 5.66 9.26
C THR A 128 1.23 5.85 9.19
N THR A 129 0.66 6.54 10.16
CA THR A 129 -0.73 6.97 10.16
C THR A 129 -1.02 8.16 9.23
N LYS A 130 0.00 8.70 8.55
CA LYS A 130 -0.19 9.71 7.50
C LYS A 130 -0.89 9.11 6.29
N TYR A 131 -0.53 7.87 5.92
CA TYR A 131 -1.13 7.08 4.86
C TYR A 131 -1.88 5.94 5.53
N ASP A 132 -3.08 6.24 6.00
CA ASP A 132 -3.83 5.36 6.90
C ASP A 132 -4.91 4.53 6.20
N SER A 133 -5.15 4.74 4.92
CA SER A 133 -6.31 4.14 4.25
C SER A 133 -6.05 3.66 2.83
N ALA A 134 -6.83 2.67 2.43
CA ALA A 134 -6.96 2.19 1.06
C ALA A 134 -8.39 1.70 0.83
N TYR A 135 -9.07 2.22 -0.20
CA TYR A 135 -10.45 1.88 -0.55
C TYR A 135 -11.40 2.07 0.64
N TRP A 136 -11.99 0.99 1.11
CA TRP A 136 -12.98 0.98 2.19
C TRP A 136 -12.40 0.69 3.58
N VAL A 137 -11.09 0.56 3.70
CA VAL A 137 -10.38 0.24 4.95
C VAL A 137 -9.52 1.39 5.40
N ALA A 138 -9.59 1.76 6.67
CA ALA A 138 -8.68 2.73 7.27
C ALA A 138 -8.19 2.26 8.63
N ILE A 139 -6.90 2.51 8.92
CA ILE A 139 -6.27 2.26 10.21
C ILE A 139 -6.55 3.46 11.13
N SER A 140 -7.14 3.21 12.29
CA SER A 140 -7.37 4.24 13.31
C SER A 140 -6.37 4.22 14.45
N GLY A 141 -5.59 3.14 14.58
CA GLY A 141 -4.56 3.03 15.61
C GLY A 141 -3.50 1.98 15.29
N LEU A 142 -2.26 2.23 15.72
CA LEU A 142 -1.13 1.32 15.61
C LEU A 142 -0.72 0.81 17.00
N GLU A 143 -0.36 -0.47 17.09
CA GLU A 143 0.18 -1.06 18.31
C GLU A 143 1.57 -0.52 18.62
N SER A 144 2.43 -0.45 17.61
CA SER A 144 3.81 -0.03 17.75
C SER A 144 4.23 0.93 16.63
N TRP A 145 4.82 2.04 17.02
CA TRP A 145 5.36 3.02 16.10
C TRP A 145 6.63 2.49 15.39
N ALA A 146 6.83 2.92 14.13
CA ALA A 146 7.96 2.54 13.27
C ALA A 146 8.04 1.03 12.96
N HIS A 147 6.94 0.31 13.17
CA HIS A 147 6.72 -1.02 12.64
C HIS A 147 5.69 -0.93 11.51
N LYS A 148 5.78 -1.84 10.54
CA LYS A 148 4.79 -1.91 9.47
C LYS A 148 3.43 -2.25 10.07
N ALA A 149 2.40 -1.65 9.53
CA ALA A 149 1.04 -2.10 9.72
C ALA A 149 0.54 -2.76 8.45
N GLU A 150 -0.11 -3.90 8.57
CA GLU A 150 -0.66 -4.65 7.44
C GLU A 150 -2.13 -4.96 7.67
N ILE A 151 -2.89 -4.96 6.58
CA ILE A 151 -4.28 -5.35 6.53
C ILE A 151 -4.51 -6.26 5.32
N ASP A 152 -5.25 -7.35 5.53
CA ASP A 152 -5.95 -8.11 4.49
C ASP A 152 -7.41 -8.17 4.89
N ALA A 153 -8.24 -7.41 4.22
CA ALA A 153 -9.67 -7.29 4.50
C ALA A 153 -10.50 -7.83 3.35
N ARG A 154 -11.56 -8.55 3.67
CA ARG A 154 -12.52 -9.12 2.72
C ARG A 154 -13.93 -8.78 3.14
N TYR A 155 -14.72 -8.35 2.18
CA TYR A 155 -16.15 -8.14 2.32
C TYR A 155 -16.92 -9.23 1.61
N ASP A 156 -17.83 -9.86 2.32
CA ASP A 156 -18.80 -10.80 1.77
C ASP A 156 -20.14 -10.08 1.58
N PRO A 157 -20.54 -9.80 0.32
CA PRO A 157 -21.79 -9.10 0.06
C PRO A 157 -23.04 -9.96 0.32
N ASP A 158 -22.92 -11.28 0.31
CA ASP A 158 -24.06 -12.19 0.52
C ASP A 158 -24.41 -12.30 2.00
N ALA A 159 -23.40 -12.29 2.86
CA ALA A 159 -23.56 -12.28 4.32
C ALA A 159 -23.58 -10.85 4.91
N ASP A 160 -23.28 -9.82 4.12
CA ASP A 160 -23.01 -8.44 4.57
C ASP A 160 -22.03 -8.41 5.76
N ALA A 161 -20.92 -9.15 5.62
CA ALA A 161 -19.95 -9.40 6.69
C ALA A 161 -18.53 -9.03 6.24
N VAL A 162 -17.67 -8.72 7.21
CA VAL A 162 -16.27 -8.36 6.97
C VAL A 162 -15.33 -9.30 7.72
N THR A 163 -14.33 -9.82 7.01
CA THR A 163 -13.21 -10.55 7.62
C THR A 163 -11.94 -9.74 7.45
N VAL A 164 -11.20 -9.52 8.54
CA VAL A 164 -9.97 -8.74 8.54
C VAL A 164 -8.86 -9.49 9.28
N THR A 165 -7.71 -9.59 8.63
CA THR A 165 -6.46 -10.01 9.27
C THR A 165 -5.51 -8.82 9.29
N THR A 166 -4.89 -8.56 10.44
CA THR A 166 -3.98 -7.42 10.61
C THR A 166 -2.72 -7.79 11.36
N ASP A 167 -1.67 -7.00 11.14
CA ASP A 167 -0.44 -6.97 11.92
C ASP A 167 -0.18 -5.52 12.36
N ASN A 168 0.16 -5.30 13.62
CA ASN A 168 0.46 -3.97 14.21
C ASN A 168 -0.69 -2.95 14.10
N VAL A 169 -1.94 -3.39 14.18
CA VAL A 169 -3.13 -2.53 14.11
C VAL A 169 -3.98 -2.73 15.37
N THR A 170 -4.38 -1.64 16.02
CA THR A 170 -5.23 -1.65 17.22
C THR A 170 -6.65 -1.18 16.98
N GLY A 171 -6.89 -0.50 15.87
CA GLY A 171 -8.21 0.00 15.50
C GLY A 171 -8.37 0.19 14.01
N LEU A 172 -9.58 -0.04 13.53
CA LEU A 172 -9.98 0.06 12.13
C LEU A 172 -11.23 0.91 11.99
N ARG A 173 -11.33 1.60 10.88
CA ARG A 173 -12.57 2.15 10.34
C ARG A 173 -12.84 1.48 9.00
N LEU A 174 -14.05 0.97 8.85
CA LEU A 174 -14.46 0.25 7.66
C LEU A 174 -15.68 0.94 7.05
N ARG A 175 -15.72 1.01 5.72
CA ARG A 175 -16.88 1.46 4.93
C ARG A 175 -17.42 0.29 4.14
N LYS A 176 -18.68 0.35 3.75
CA LYS A 176 -19.22 -0.63 2.80
C LYS A 176 -18.56 -0.40 1.43
N PRO A 177 -18.01 -1.43 0.76
CA PRO A 177 -17.34 -1.23 -0.52
C PRO A 177 -18.19 -0.54 -1.57
N SER A 178 -19.47 -0.83 -1.63
CA SER A 178 -20.42 -0.28 -2.62
C SER A 178 -21.33 0.82 -2.05
N GLY A 179 -20.83 1.65 -1.11
CA GLY A 179 -21.63 2.73 -0.53
C GLY A 179 -21.44 2.89 0.97
N ALA A 180 -22.54 2.91 1.72
CA ALA A 180 -22.55 3.02 3.18
C ALA A 180 -23.55 2.03 3.77
N TRP A 181 -23.28 1.54 4.98
CA TRP A 181 -24.32 0.91 5.77
C TRP A 181 -25.31 1.97 6.27
N ALA A 182 -26.56 1.60 6.43
CA ALA A 182 -27.50 2.48 7.11
C ALA A 182 -27.08 2.65 8.59
N GLU A 183 -27.28 3.84 9.15
CA GLU A 183 -27.05 4.09 10.57
C GLU A 183 -27.75 3.05 11.44
N GLY A 184 -27.07 2.54 12.44
CA GLY A 184 -27.59 1.52 13.34
C GLY A 184 -27.57 0.09 12.78
N THR A 185 -27.06 -0.12 11.55
CA THR A 185 -26.89 -1.48 11.00
C THR A 185 -25.80 -2.23 11.75
N ASP A 186 -26.15 -3.41 12.26
CA ASP A 186 -25.20 -4.33 12.87
C ASP A 186 -24.55 -5.22 11.80
N VAL A 187 -23.24 -5.20 11.73
CA VAL A 187 -22.43 -5.94 10.74
C VAL A 187 -21.51 -6.91 11.46
N ALA A 188 -21.51 -8.16 11.03
CA ALA A 188 -20.60 -9.17 11.55
C ALA A 188 -19.17 -8.88 11.08
N VAL A 189 -18.22 -8.84 12.03
CA VAL A 189 -16.80 -8.61 11.76
C VAL A 189 -15.96 -9.69 12.44
N SER A 190 -15.22 -10.44 11.62
CA SER A 190 -14.19 -11.36 12.08
C SER A 190 -12.83 -10.65 11.99
N TRP A 191 -12.20 -10.34 13.11
CA TRP A 191 -10.89 -9.68 13.16
C TRP A 191 -9.85 -10.58 13.82
N ASN A 192 -8.83 -10.99 13.06
CA ASN A 192 -7.80 -11.95 13.48
C ASN A 192 -8.38 -13.26 14.04
N GLY A 193 -9.55 -13.67 13.53
CA GLY A 193 -10.28 -14.86 13.97
C GLY A 193 -11.18 -14.64 15.19
N GLU A 194 -11.26 -13.43 15.74
CA GLU A 194 -12.20 -13.07 16.78
C GLU A 194 -13.48 -12.50 16.16
N GLU A 195 -14.62 -13.12 16.45
CA GLU A 195 -15.93 -12.70 15.94
C GLU A 195 -16.52 -11.59 16.82
N SER A 196 -17.03 -10.56 16.17
CA SER A 196 -17.69 -9.44 16.84
C SER A 196 -18.79 -8.86 15.95
N THR A 197 -19.61 -7.99 16.53
CA THR A 197 -20.57 -7.17 15.79
C THR A 197 -20.18 -5.72 15.93
N ALA A 198 -20.16 -4.98 14.84
CA ALA A 198 -19.94 -3.55 14.83
C ALA A 198 -21.17 -2.84 14.26
N THR A 199 -21.60 -1.78 14.92
CA THR A 199 -22.76 -0.98 14.50
C THR A 199 -22.31 0.21 13.67
N ALA A 200 -22.95 0.44 12.53
CA ALA A 200 -22.66 1.56 11.66
C ALA A 200 -23.07 2.89 12.29
N ASP A 201 -22.19 3.87 12.24
CA ASP A 201 -22.44 5.22 12.71
C ASP A 201 -23.29 6.06 11.72
N GLU A 202 -23.56 7.32 12.06
CA GLU A 202 -24.30 8.28 11.23
C GLU A 202 -23.70 8.51 9.83
N THR A 203 -22.41 8.20 9.64
CA THR A 203 -21.71 8.26 8.34
C THR A 203 -21.69 6.96 7.57
N GLY A 204 -22.31 5.90 8.16
CA GLY A 204 -22.32 4.55 7.59
C GLY A 204 -20.96 3.85 7.67
N GLN A 205 -20.14 4.18 8.66
CA GLN A 205 -18.86 3.54 8.92
C GLN A 205 -18.94 2.63 10.15
N LEU A 206 -18.13 1.58 10.15
CA LEU A 206 -17.88 0.75 11.33
C LEU A 206 -16.57 1.16 11.98
N SER A 207 -16.55 1.25 13.29
CA SER A 207 -15.35 1.38 14.11
C SER A 207 -15.11 0.09 14.86
N VAL A 208 -13.96 -0.56 14.65
CA VAL A 208 -13.62 -1.85 15.23
C VAL A 208 -12.32 -1.76 16.00
N GLY A 209 -12.25 -2.41 17.15
CA GLY A 209 -11.08 -2.42 18.01
C GLY A 209 -11.01 -1.23 18.95
N ARG A 210 -9.81 -0.95 19.45
CA ARG A 210 -9.62 0.14 20.42
C ARG A 210 -9.58 1.47 19.69
N THR A 211 -10.67 2.20 19.76
CA THR A 211 -10.74 3.58 19.24
C THR A 211 -10.00 4.58 20.14
N ARG A 212 -9.91 4.30 21.43
CA ARG A 212 -9.04 4.99 22.42
C ARG A 212 -8.80 4.10 23.61
N PRO A 213 -7.56 3.78 23.99
CA PRO A 213 -7.28 3.35 25.35
C PRO A 213 -7.24 4.57 26.27
N GLY A 214 -7.63 4.35 27.51
CA GLY A 214 -7.60 5.40 28.52
C GLY A 214 -6.21 6.01 28.68
N ALA A 215 -6.17 7.32 28.89
CA ALA A 215 -5.07 8.15 29.41
C ALA A 215 -3.64 7.94 28.83
N GLY A 216 -3.44 7.32 27.69
CA GLY A 216 -2.16 7.13 27.03
C GLY A 216 -1.97 8.00 25.78
N LEU A 217 -0.72 8.31 25.42
CA LEU A 217 -0.39 8.98 24.16
C LEU A 217 -0.50 7.95 23.01
N TRP A 218 -1.52 8.12 22.17
CA TRP A 218 -1.75 7.25 21.00
C TRP A 218 -1.32 7.94 19.72
N LYS A 219 -0.82 7.13 18.78
CA LYS A 219 -0.48 7.57 17.44
C LYS A 219 -1.70 7.42 16.54
N GLU A 220 -2.41 8.50 16.31
CA GLU A 220 -3.49 8.60 15.33
C GLU A 220 -3.20 9.71 14.32
N LYS A 221 -3.98 9.73 13.22
CA LYS A 221 -3.88 10.79 12.22
C LYS A 221 -4.09 12.16 12.86
N GLY A 222 -3.15 13.07 12.63
CA GLY A 222 -3.17 14.41 13.24
C GLY A 222 -2.47 14.53 14.59
N LEU A 223 -2.14 13.44 15.28
CA LEU A 223 -1.31 13.44 16.51
C LEU A 223 0.17 13.12 16.24
N CYS A 224 0.64 13.35 15.05
CA CYS A 224 2.05 13.30 14.72
C CYS A 224 2.70 14.62 15.10
N GLY A 225 3.72 14.59 15.94
CA GLY A 225 4.49 15.81 16.24
C GLY A 225 5.19 16.34 14.98
N PRO A 226 5.51 17.65 14.93
CA PRO A 226 6.08 18.32 13.75
C PRO A 226 7.32 17.62 13.17
N ILE A 227 8.19 17.10 14.03
CA ILE A 227 9.42 16.40 13.61
C ILE A 227 9.11 15.14 12.80
N ARG A 228 8.06 14.39 13.15
CA ARG A 228 7.70 13.18 12.39
C ARG A 228 7.10 13.52 11.04
N GLU A 229 6.30 14.56 10.95
CA GLU A 229 5.73 15.01 9.68
C GLU A 229 6.82 15.52 8.74
N ALA A 230 7.82 16.22 9.27
CA ALA A 230 8.99 16.65 8.52
C ALA A 230 9.79 15.47 7.91
N PHE A 231 9.80 14.30 8.57
CA PHE A 231 10.44 13.10 8.02
C PHE A 231 9.49 12.20 7.21
N ALA A 232 8.18 12.42 7.28
CA ALA A 232 7.18 11.67 6.54
C ALA A 232 6.80 12.33 5.22
N ASP A 233 7.09 13.62 5.04
CA ASP A 233 6.97 14.31 3.76
C ASP A 233 8.21 14.08 2.89
N ARG A 234 7.99 13.96 1.60
CA ARG A 234 9.08 13.97 0.62
C ARG A 234 9.57 15.41 0.46
N PHE A 235 10.86 15.58 0.63
CA PHE A 235 11.55 16.76 0.09
C PHE A 235 11.76 16.58 -1.40
#